data_add1149f79d123ca935c8d898ae2deac
#
_entry.id   add1149f79d123ca935c8d898ae2deac
#
_cell.length_a   1.000
_cell.length_b   1.000
_cell.length_c   1.000
_cell.angle_alpha   90.00
_cell.angle_beta   90.00
_cell.angle_gamma   90.00
#
_symmetry.space_group_name_H-M   'P 1'
#
loop_
_entity.id
_entity.type
_entity.pdbx_description
1 polymer ?
#
loop_
_entity_poly.entity_id
_entity_poly.type
_entity_poly.pdbx_seq_one_letter_code
_entity_poly.pdbx_strand_id
1 'polypeptide(L)'
;MSRLATAVAIVIASISILIISIAPSFNHTLSQTLSRAIKLSIFSKPSDQPMLKSAANMSKSVLRNAKITPHRSGTRGHSDHGWLNTYHSFSFANWYHPNFTHFGSLRVLNEDRVKADSGFPTHPHRDFEIFSYILSGELTHRDSMLAKGSEGGQSDKFYRMHRGDVQFTTGGTGIAHSEFNEHKRDTVHFLQIWALPWKKGLAPRYHTRHFDDEAKRRGFVKILSPLKGGKDATAQQEKDAEPVVEGSIPIHADFAMGAGIAAPGKAFEWVVGADATEQNGRKVFVHLPMLKGGKAKIRLDGREDAELDEGDGAFVEGVFAGDKLVVESIGEEEAEVIVLDTA
;
A
#
# COMPACT_ATOMS: atom_id res chain seq x y z
N MET A 1 34.80 -24.14 -10.39
CA MET A 1 34.44 -22.77 -10.83
C MET A 1 33.05 -22.84 -11.47
N SER A 2 32.09 -22.05 -11.02
CA SER A 2 30.71 -22.11 -11.51
C SER A 2 30.62 -21.53 -12.92
N ARG A 3 29.71 -22.04 -13.74
CA ARG A 3 29.50 -21.56 -15.13
C ARG A 3 29.25 -20.03 -15.22
N LEU A 4 28.82 -19.43 -14.14
CA LEU A 4 28.59 -17.98 -14.03
C LEU A 4 29.92 -17.19 -14.01
N ALA A 5 30.93 -17.68 -13.31
CA ALA A 5 32.24 -17.03 -13.22
C ALA A 5 32.95 -17.02 -14.60
N THR A 6 32.77 -18.08 -15.39
CA THR A 6 33.33 -18.19 -16.74
C THR A 6 32.62 -17.23 -17.72
N ALA A 7 31.30 -17.07 -17.62
CA ALA A 7 30.54 -16.14 -18.46
C ALA A 7 30.91 -14.66 -18.21
N VAL A 8 31.11 -14.28 -16.95
CA VAL A 8 31.50 -12.91 -16.59
C VAL A 8 32.92 -12.58 -17.10
N ALA A 9 33.85 -13.53 -17.02
CA ALA A 9 35.21 -13.34 -17.51
C ALA A 9 35.25 -13.14 -19.05
N ILE A 10 34.41 -13.85 -19.80
CA ILE A 10 34.32 -13.71 -21.27
C ILE A 10 33.74 -12.34 -21.67
N VAL A 11 32.71 -11.85 -20.94
CA VAL A 11 32.11 -10.54 -21.22
C VAL A 11 33.08 -9.39 -20.96
N ILE A 12 33.86 -9.46 -19.89
CA ILE A 12 34.87 -8.45 -19.54
C ILE A 12 36.00 -8.44 -20.59
N ALA A 13 36.45 -9.59 -21.05
CA ALA A 13 37.46 -9.69 -22.09
C ALA A 13 36.97 -9.10 -23.43
N SER A 14 35.70 -9.34 -23.81
CA SER A 14 35.12 -8.82 -25.06
C SER A 14 34.97 -7.29 -25.05
N ILE A 15 34.61 -6.70 -23.91
CA ILE A 15 34.52 -5.24 -23.75
C ILE A 15 35.90 -4.58 -23.82
N SER A 16 36.93 -5.20 -23.25
CA SER A 16 38.31 -4.68 -23.31
C SER A 16 38.87 -4.67 -24.74
N ILE A 17 38.57 -5.68 -25.53
CA ILE A 17 38.99 -5.76 -26.96
C ILE A 17 38.27 -4.67 -27.77
N LEU A 18 36.99 -4.40 -27.49
CA LEU A 18 36.21 -3.40 -28.23
C LEU A 18 36.71 -1.97 -27.95
N ILE A 19 37.11 -1.65 -26.72
CA ILE A 19 37.64 -0.34 -26.34
C ILE A 19 39.00 -0.08 -26.99
N ILE A 20 39.86 -1.08 -27.15
CA ILE A 20 41.20 -0.95 -27.77
C ILE A 20 41.05 -0.74 -29.29
N SER A 21 40.00 -1.25 -29.92
CA SER A 21 39.76 -1.13 -31.36
C SER A 21 39.20 0.24 -31.79
N ILE A 22 38.59 1.00 -30.88
CA ILE A 22 37.84 2.24 -31.18
C ILE A 22 38.67 3.51 -30.90
N ALA A 23 39.74 3.45 -30.07
CA ALA A 23 40.52 4.64 -29.67
C ALA A 23 42.00 4.33 -29.52
N PRO A 24 42.79 4.42 -30.60
CA PRO A 24 44.25 4.16 -30.52
C PRO A 24 45.09 5.23 -29.80
N SER A 25 44.50 6.24 -29.21
CA SER A 25 45.26 7.40 -28.65
C SER A 25 44.96 7.70 -27.16
N PHE A 26 44.46 6.74 -26.38
CA PHE A 26 44.28 6.94 -24.93
C PHE A 26 45.44 6.34 -24.12
N ASN A 27 46.05 7.20 -23.35
CA ASN A 27 47.33 7.11 -22.65
C ASN A 27 47.58 5.85 -21.82
N HIS A 28 48.84 5.44 -21.82
CA HIS A 28 49.54 4.37 -21.06
C HIS A 28 49.20 4.31 -19.54
N THR A 29 48.75 5.40 -18.95
CA THR A 29 48.43 5.52 -17.51
C THR A 29 47.15 4.76 -17.09
N LEU A 30 46.12 4.73 -17.94
CA LEU A 30 44.89 4.02 -17.64
C LEU A 30 45.04 2.50 -17.67
N SER A 31 45.86 1.98 -18.59
CA SER A 31 46.18 0.56 -18.71
C SER A 31 46.92 0.03 -17.47
N GLN A 32 47.81 0.79 -16.88
CA GLN A 32 48.55 0.37 -15.67
C GLN A 32 47.70 0.42 -14.41
N THR A 33 46.74 1.32 -14.32
CA THR A 33 45.80 1.39 -13.17
C THR A 33 44.80 0.24 -13.18
N LEU A 34 44.29 -0.13 -14.34
CA LEU A 34 43.38 -1.29 -14.47
C LEU A 34 44.11 -2.61 -14.18
N SER A 35 45.33 -2.79 -14.66
CA SER A 35 46.16 -3.98 -14.40
C SER A 35 46.53 -4.14 -12.90
N ARG A 36 46.70 -3.03 -12.17
CA ARG A 36 46.93 -3.09 -10.73
C ARG A 36 45.67 -3.44 -9.94
N ALA A 37 44.50 -2.92 -10.33
CA ALA A 37 43.22 -3.23 -9.70
C ALA A 37 42.86 -4.71 -9.86
N ILE A 38 43.10 -5.29 -11.04
CA ILE A 38 42.82 -6.71 -11.32
C ILE A 38 43.80 -7.64 -10.56
N LYS A 39 45.08 -7.26 -10.39
CA LYS A 39 46.05 -8.07 -9.62
C LYS A 39 45.78 -8.08 -8.10
N LEU A 40 45.20 -7.01 -7.56
CA LEU A 40 44.83 -6.93 -6.12
C LEU A 40 43.56 -7.75 -5.79
N SER A 41 42.68 -7.99 -6.77
CA SER A 41 41.45 -8.76 -6.57
C SER A 41 41.61 -10.29 -6.61
N ILE A 42 42.74 -10.80 -7.17
CA ILE A 42 42.93 -12.24 -7.40
C ILE A 42 43.72 -12.92 -6.25
N PHE A 43 44.37 -12.17 -5.37
CA PHE A 43 45.23 -12.70 -4.31
C PHE A 43 44.78 -12.46 -2.87
N SER A 44 43.55 -12.03 -2.63
CA SER A 44 42.99 -12.02 -1.28
C SER A 44 42.38 -13.39 -0.96
N LYS A 45 43.06 -14.15 -0.06
CA LYS A 45 42.49 -15.35 0.57
C LYS A 45 41.15 -14.98 1.22
N PRO A 46 40.12 -15.87 1.19
CA PRO A 46 38.94 -15.70 2.00
C PRO A 46 39.35 -15.67 3.47
N SER A 47 39.26 -14.56 4.11
CA SER A 47 39.29 -14.49 5.56
C SER A 47 37.95 -15.00 6.06
N ASP A 48 38.01 -16.08 6.88
CA ASP A 48 36.88 -16.48 7.73
C ASP A 48 36.51 -15.32 8.66
N GLN A 49 35.59 -14.51 8.22
CA GLN A 49 34.85 -13.61 9.10
C GLN A 49 33.44 -14.15 9.24
N PRO A 50 32.94 -14.32 10.46
CA PRO A 50 31.62 -14.86 10.68
C PRO A 50 30.56 -13.89 10.13
N MET A 51 29.70 -14.41 9.24
CA MET A 51 28.45 -13.78 8.81
C MET A 51 27.54 -13.62 10.04
N LEU A 52 27.75 -12.58 10.82
CA LEU A 52 26.83 -12.22 11.90
C LEU A 52 26.87 -10.72 12.14
N LYS A 53 25.67 -10.15 12.22
CA LYS A 53 25.35 -8.79 12.67
C LYS A 53 25.27 -7.68 11.60
N SER A 54 24.37 -7.88 10.62
CA SER A 54 23.76 -6.74 9.91
C SER A 54 22.34 -6.42 10.40
N ALA A 55 21.85 -7.07 11.45
CA ALA A 55 20.51 -6.82 11.99
C ALA A 55 20.50 -5.91 13.24
N ALA A 56 21.59 -5.25 13.61
CA ALA A 56 21.70 -4.63 14.93
C ALA A 56 21.88 -3.13 14.95
N ASN A 57 21.51 -2.42 13.86
CA ASN A 57 21.48 -0.93 13.91
C ASN A 57 20.26 -0.37 13.15
N MET A 58 19.09 -0.97 13.29
CA MET A 58 17.86 -0.20 13.15
C MET A 58 17.79 0.72 14.38
N SER A 59 17.92 2.01 14.15
CA SER A 59 17.70 3.04 15.17
C SER A 59 16.47 2.65 15.97
N LYS A 60 16.62 2.47 17.28
CA LYS A 60 15.47 2.26 18.17
C LYS A 60 14.51 3.40 17.88
N SER A 61 13.35 3.07 17.38
CA SER A 61 12.33 3.97 16.98
C SER A 61 12.06 5.04 18.02
N VAL A 62 11.62 6.17 17.54
CA VAL A 62 11.55 7.42 18.29
C VAL A 62 10.11 7.87 18.52
N LEU A 63 9.12 7.00 18.34
CA LEU A 63 7.73 7.32 18.71
C LEU A 63 7.50 7.23 20.24
N ARG A 64 8.40 7.83 21.02
CA ARG A 64 8.38 7.75 22.49
C ARG A 64 7.09 8.25 23.11
N ASN A 65 6.39 9.17 22.45
CA ASN A 65 5.16 9.78 22.94
C ASN A 65 3.92 9.23 22.25
N ALA A 66 4.07 8.35 21.28
CA ALA A 66 2.93 7.75 20.59
C ALA A 66 2.21 6.74 21.47
N LYS A 67 0.90 6.84 21.49
CA LYS A 67 0.02 5.82 22.03
C LYS A 67 -0.34 4.86 20.88
N ILE A 68 0.08 3.60 20.97
CA ILE A 68 -0.31 2.54 20.04
C ILE A 68 -1.30 1.64 20.77
N THR A 69 -2.53 1.55 20.25
CA THR A 69 -3.61 0.75 20.83
C THR A 69 -4.04 -0.32 19.84
N PRO A 70 -3.69 -1.60 20.06
CA PRO A 70 -4.15 -2.68 19.21
C PRO A 70 -5.69 -2.78 19.18
N HIS A 71 -6.24 -2.94 18.00
CA HIS A 71 -7.64 -3.25 17.74
C HIS A 71 -7.75 -4.70 17.26
N ARG A 72 -8.07 -5.59 18.18
CA ARG A 72 -8.01 -7.04 17.94
C ARG A 72 -9.10 -7.51 17.00
N SER A 73 -8.77 -8.44 16.13
CA SER A 73 -9.71 -9.05 15.17
C SER A 73 -10.98 -9.56 15.85
N GLY A 74 -10.85 -10.19 17.01
CA GLY A 74 -11.99 -10.70 17.79
C GLY A 74 -12.89 -9.62 18.39
N THR A 75 -12.50 -8.33 18.36
CA THR A 75 -13.33 -7.20 18.83
C THR A 75 -13.96 -6.41 17.69
N ARG A 76 -13.64 -6.75 16.44
CA ARG A 76 -14.26 -6.18 15.23
C ARG A 76 -15.71 -6.67 15.12
N GLY A 77 -16.56 -5.89 14.46
CA GLY A 77 -17.87 -6.39 14.03
C GLY A 77 -17.69 -7.55 13.05
N HIS A 78 -18.56 -8.55 13.12
CA HIS A 78 -18.54 -9.66 12.19
C HIS A 78 -19.95 -10.00 11.74
N SER A 79 -20.12 -10.22 10.44
CA SER A 79 -21.37 -10.69 9.85
C SER A 79 -21.08 -11.76 8.79
N ASP A 80 -21.85 -12.85 8.82
CA ASP A 80 -21.85 -13.87 7.78
C ASP A 80 -23.28 -13.99 7.21
N HIS A 81 -23.43 -13.57 5.96
CA HIS A 81 -24.68 -13.62 5.20
C HIS A 81 -24.75 -14.82 4.26
N GLY A 82 -23.84 -15.78 4.42
CA GLY A 82 -23.72 -16.94 3.55
C GLY A 82 -22.94 -16.64 2.26
N TRP A 83 -23.26 -15.58 1.56
CA TRP A 83 -22.55 -15.12 0.36
C TRP A 83 -21.45 -14.08 0.66
N LEU A 84 -21.59 -13.33 1.75
CA LEU A 84 -20.65 -12.31 2.24
C LEU A 84 -20.23 -12.67 3.66
N ASN A 85 -18.92 -12.83 3.88
CA ASN A 85 -18.32 -12.87 5.20
C ASN A 85 -17.49 -11.58 5.38
N THR A 86 -17.86 -10.74 6.34
CA THR A 86 -17.31 -9.39 6.51
C THR A 86 -16.92 -9.10 7.95
N TYR A 87 -15.78 -8.43 8.12
CA TYR A 87 -15.28 -7.93 9.42
C TYR A 87 -15.18 -6.40 9.39
N HIS A 88 -15.78 -5.74 10.40
CA HIS A 88 -15.89 -4.30 10.48
C HIS A 88 -14.94 -3.74 11.54
N SER A 89 -13.93 -2.96 11.16
CA SER A 89 -13.06 -2.26 12.12
C SER A 89 -13.75 -1.03 12.72
N PHE A 90 -14.74 -0.47 12.02
CA PHE A 90 -15.56 0.65 12.47
C PHE A 90 -17.04 0.31 12.37
N SER A 91 -17.87 1.02 13.12
CA SER A 91 -19.34 0.84 13.13
C SER A 91 -19.91 0.91 11.71
N PHE A 92 -20.52 -0.18 11.26
CA PHE A 92 -21.06 -0.33 9.93
C PHE A 92 -22.27 -1.27 9.92
N ALA A 93 -23.26 -1.00 9.07
CA ALA A 93 -24.50 -1.74 8.97
C ALA A 93 -25.20 -1.92 10.34
N ASN A 94 -25.43 -3.17 10.76
CA ASN A 94 -26.09 -3.48 12.01
C ASN A 94 -25.13 -3.55 13.22
N TRP A 95 -23.82 -3.44 13.01
CA TRP A 95 -22.86 -3.42 14.11
C TRP A 95 -22.51 -2.00 14.49
N TYR A 96 -22.72 -1.65 15.75
CA TYR A 96 -22.40 -0.33 16.29
C TYR A 96 -21.59 -0.45 17.57
N HIS A 97 -20.48 0.31 17.61
CA HIS A 97 -19.67 0.46 18.81
C HIS A 97 -19.28 1.95 18.97
N PRO A 98 -19.59 2.60 20.10
CA PRO A 98 -19.43 4.05 20.26
C PRO A 98 -17.99 4.54 20.10
N ASN A 99 -17.00 3.70 20.45
CA ASN A 99 -15.58 4.04 20.35
C ASN A 99 -15.00 3.80 18.95
N PHE A 100 -15.74 3.15 18.05
CA PHE A 100 -15.28 2.81 16.70
C PHE A 100 -16.23 3.37 15.65
N THR A 101 -16.49 4.68 15.69
CA THR A 101 -17.33 5.34 14.69
C THR A 101 -16.52 5.90 13.53
N HIS A 102 -15.33 6.41 13.80
CA HIS A 102 -14.36 6.93 12.85
C HIS A 102 -13.01 7.17 13.52
N PHE A 103 -11.97 7.39 12.73
CA PHE A 103 -10.64 7.76 13.24
C PHE A 103 -10.01 8.78 12.27
N GLY A 104 -10.00 10.07 12.66
CA GLY A 104 -9.77 11.15 11.71
C GLY A 104 -10.82 11.12 10.60
N SER A 105 -10.43 11.20 9.36
CA SER A 105 -11.33 11.04 8.21
C SER A 105 -11.65 9.57 7.87
N LEU A 106 -10.93 8.58 8.41
CA LEU A 106 -11.24 7.17 8.22
C LEU A 106 -12.58 6.80 8.88
N ARG A 107 -13.57 6.42 8.07
CA ARG A 107 -14.94 6.14 8.52
C ARG A 107 -15.30 4.66 8.47
N VAL A 108 -14.84 3.93 7.48
CA VAL A 108 -15.10 2.50 7.28
C VAL A 108 -13.81 1.80 6.90
N LEU A 109 -13.57 0.64 7.48
CA LEU A 109 -12.64 -0.37 7.00
C LEU A 109 -13.29 -1.73 7.24
N ASN A 110 -13.81 -2.31 6.19
CA ASN A 110 -14.33 -3.67 6.18
C ASN A 110 -13.36 -4.58 5.44
N GLU A 111 -13.22 -5.78 5.93
CA GLU A 111 -12.50 -6.86 5.27
C GLU A 111 -13.51 -7.89 4.80
N ASP A 112 -13.75 -7.90 3.49
CA ASP A 112 -14.89 -8.56 2.85
C ASP A 112 -14.42 -9.77 2.04
N ARG A 113 -15.14 -10.89 2.21
CA ARG A 113 -15.02 -12.08 1.37
C ARG A 113 -16.38 -12.36 0.73
N VAL A 114 -16.44 -12.22 -0.60
CA VAL A 114 -17.65 -12.42 -1.40
C VAL A 114 -17.51 -13.68 -2.21
N LYS A 115 -18.45 -14.61 -2.04
CA LYS A 115 -18.47 -15.89 -2.76
C LYS A 115 -18.69 -15.69 -4.26
N ALA A 116 -18.36 -16.72 -5.02
CA ALA A 116 -18.62 -16.79 -6.45
C ALA A 116 -20.10 -16.51 -6.79
N ASP A 117 -20.35 -15.92 -7.95
CA ASP A 117 -21.68 -15.57 -8.47
C ASP A 117 -22.54 -14.75 -7.49
N SER A 118 -21.93 -13.90 -6.65
CA SER A 118 -22.64 -13.06 -5.69
C SER A 118 -22.00 -11.68 -5.55
N GLY A 119 -22.68 -10.76 -4.86
CA GLY A 119 -22.19 -9.40 -4.69
C GLY A 119 -23.25 -8.44 -4.20
N PHE A 120 -22.89 -7.17 -4.20
CA PHE A 120 -23.74 -6.06 -3.78
C PHE A 120 -24.49 -5.52 -4.99
N PRO A 121 -25.84 -5.58 -5.00
CA PRO A 121 -26.66 -5.00 -6.06
C PRO A 121 -26.51 -3.48 -6.08
N THR A 122 -27.01 -2.84 -7.13
CA THR A 122 -26.94 -1.39 -7.28
C THR A 122 -27.49 -0.65 -6.06
N HIS A 123 -26.66 0.19 -5.47
CA HIS A 123 -26.97 1.00 -4.31
C HIS A 123 -26.32 2.39 -4.42
N PRO A 124 -26.93 3.45 -3.82
CA PRO A 124 -26.46 4.80 -3.93
C PRO A 124 -25.46 5.16 -2.82
N HIS A 125 -24.53 6.09 -3.14
CA HIS A 125 -23.65 6.75 -2.20
C HIS A 125 -23.62 8.26 -2.43
N ARG A 126 -23.32 8.99 -1.35
CA ARG A 126 -23.21 10.44 -1.37
C ARG A 126 -22.23 10.90 -0.29
N ASP A 127 -21.42 11.92 -0.62
CA ASP A 127 -20.55 12.63 0.34
C ASP A 127 -19.55 11.74 1.09
N PHE A 128 -19.07 10.65 0.44
CA PHE A 128 -17.97 9.81 0.88
C PHE A 128 -16.95 9.62 -0.23
N GLU A 129 -15.70 9.42 0.17
CA GLU A 129 -14.64 8.87 -0.65
C GLU A 129 -14.62 7.36 -0.38
N ILE A 130 -14.88 6.55 -1.41
CA ILE A 130 -15.09 5.10 -1.28
C ILE A 130 -14.11 4.37 -2.16
N PHE A 131 -13.41 3.38 -1.62
CA PHE A 131 -12.44 2.61 -2.39
C PHE A 131 -12.34 1.16 -1.94
N SER A 132 -12.12 0.30 -2.93
CA SER A 132 -11.90 -1.14 -2.74
C SER A 132 -10.46 -1.48 -3.12
N TYR A 133 -9.73 -2.15 -2.24
CA TYR A 133 -8.38 -2.68 -2.47
C TYR A 133 -8.43 -4.20 -2.53
N ILE A 134 -8.10 -4.78 -3.69
CA ILE A 134 -8.24 -6.22 -3.93
C ILE A 134 -7.02 -6.98 -3.39
N LEU A 135 -7.28 -7.88 -2.45
CA LEU A 135 -6.29 -8.74 -1.80
C LEU A 135 -6.13 -10.08 -2.53
N SER A 136 -7.22 -10.65 -3.03
CA SER A 136 -7.21 -11.86 -3.86
C SER A 136 -8.55 -12.07 -4.59
N GLY A 137 -8.53 -12.87 -5.65
CA GLY A 137 -9.72 -13.11 -6.47
C GLY A 137 -10.02 -11.99 -7.46
N GLU A 138 -11.28 -11.88 -7.87
CA GLU A 138 -11.74 -10.96 -8.90
C GLU A 138 -13.03 -10.26 -8.46
N LEU A 139 -13.09 -8.93 -8.58
CA LEU A 139 -14.28 -8.11 -8.31
C LEU A 139 -14.63 -7.28 -9.53
N THR A 140 -15.88 -7.36 -9.99
CA THR A 140 -16.41 -6.51 -11.06
C THR A 140 -17.18 -5.35 -10.45
N HIS A 141 -16.77 -4.13 -10.78
CA HIS A 141 -17.39 -2.89 -10.32
C HIS A 141 -18.10 -2.18 -11.48
N ARG A 142 -19.35 -1.80 -11.27
CA ARG A 142 -20.18 -1.04 -12.22
C ARG A 142 -20.65 0.24 -11.56
N ASP A 143 -20.32 1.37 -12.16
CA ASP A 143 -20.60 2.70 -11.61
C ASP A 143 -21.38 3.56 -12.62
N SER A 144 -22.33 4.34 -12.11
CA SER A 144 -23.11 5.28 -12.89
C SER A 144 -22.26 6.35 -13.61
N MET A 145 -21.04 6.61 -13.12
CA MET A 145 -20.08 7.52 -13.74
C MET A 145 -19.50 6.92 -15.04
N LEU A 146 -19.26 5.61 -15.09
CA LEU A 146 -18.81 4.91 -16.30
C LEU A 146 -19.86 4.91 -17.42
N ALA A 147 -21.16 5.00 -17.05
CA ALA A 147 -22.24 5.05 -18.02
C ALA A 147 -22.41 6.43 -18.69
N LYS A 148 -21.89 7.50 -18.11
CA LYS A 148 -22.13 8.89 -18.53
C LYS A 148 -21.00 9.54 -19.32
N GLY A 149 -19.81 8.98 -19.38
CA GLY A 149 -18.66 9.79 -19.83
C GLY A 149 -17.45 9.11 -20.44
N SER A 150 -17.55 7.93 -21.01
CA SER A 150 -16.40 7.37 -21.74
C SER A 150 -16.26 7.99 -23.13
N GLU A 151 -15.72 9.22 -23.22
CA GLU A 151 -15.01 9.70 -24.41
C GLU A 151 -13.70 8.91 -24.55
N GLY A 152 -13.77 7.70 -25.03
CA GLY A 152 -12.59 6.84 -25.19
C GLY A 152 -12.92 5.39 -25.46
N GLY A 153 -13.87 5.11 -26.34
CA GLY A 153 -13.91 3.89 -27.15
C GLY A 153 -13.90 2.53 -26.48
N GLN A 154 -13.94 2.43 -25.15
CA GLN A 154 -14.08 1.16 -24.44
C GLN A 154 -15.52 1.06 -23.92
N SER A 155 -16.28 0.18 -24.57
CA SER A 155 -17.71 -0.07 -24.33
C SER A 155 -18.00 -0.79 -23.00
N ASP A 156 -17.03 -0.96 -22.13
CA ASP A 156 -17.18 -1.74 -20.91
C ASP A 156 -17.67 -0.84 -19.76
N LYS A 157 -18.98 -0.88 -19.54
CA LYS A 157 -19.67 -0.21 -18.42
C LYS A 157 -19.27 -0.78 -17.05
N PHE A 158 -18.20 -1.55 -16.96
CA PHE A 158 -17.69 -2.17 -15.74
C PHE A 158 -16.16 -2.25 -15.78
N TYR A 159 -15.56 -2.30 -14.61
CA TYR A 159 -14.14 -2.57 -14.42
C TYR A 159 -13.97 -3.88 -13.63
N ARG A 160 -13.19 -4.81 -14.19
CA ARG A 160 -12.85 -6.08 -13.54
C ARG A 160 -11.50 -5.98 -12.87
N MET A 161 -11.50 -6.08 -11.56
CA MET A 161 -10.34 -5.85 -10.71
C MET A 161 -9.77 -7.17 -10.20
N HIS A 162 -8.45 -7.22 -10.06
CA HIS A 162 -7.69 -8.34 -9.55
C HIS A 162 -6.79 -7.90 -8.40
N ARG A 163 -6.02 -8.82 -7.81
CA ARG A 163 -5.06 -8.52 -6.76
C ARG A 163 -4.18 -7.31 -7.11
N GLY A 164 -4.08 -6.38 -6.16
CA GLY A 164 -3.31 -5.15 -6.30
C GLY A 164 -4.03 -4.01 -7.00
N ASP A 165 -5.21 -4.26 -7.58
CA ASP A 165 -6.04 -3.20 -8.14
C ASP A 165 -6.78 -2.44 -7.05
N VAL A 166 -6.95 -1.14 -7.29
CA VAL A 166 -7.78 -0.25 -6.48
C VAL A 166 -8.82 0.42 -7.37
N GLN A 167 -10.05 0.36 -6.93
CA GLN A 167 -11.14 1.18 -7.42
C GLN A 167 -11.41 2.29 -6.41
N PHE A 168 -11.65 3.50 -6.88
CA PHE A 168 -11.92 4.67 -6.06
C PHE A 168 -13.05 5.50 -6.66
N THR A 169 -13.99 5.89 -5.81
CA THR A 169 -15.13 6.74 -6.17
C THR A 169 -15.29 7.90 -5.20
N THR A 170 -15.29 9.14 -5.71
CA THR A 170 -15.82 10.30 -4.99
C THR A 170 -17.34 10.29 -5.13
N GLY A 171 -18.06 9.99 -4.05
CA GLY A 171 -19.54 9.94 -4.05
C GLY A 171 -20.20 11.30 -4.26
N GLY A 172 -19.63 12.35 -3.67
CA GLY A 172 -19.99 13.75 -3.88
C GLY A 172 -21.50 14.02 -3.94
N THR A 173 -21.99 14.59 -5.01
CA THR A 173 -23.43 14.90 -5.19
C THR A 173 -24.31 13.66 -5.36
N GLY A 174 -23.72 12.49 -5.53
CA GLY A 174 -24.39 11.20 -5.60
C GLY A 174 -23.95 10.33 -6.78
N ILE A 175 -23.71 9.06 -6.49
CA ILE A 175 -23.45 7.98 -7.47
C ILE A 175 -24.32 6.77 -7.12
N ALA A 176 -24.40 5.83 -8.03
CA ALA A 176 -24.92 4.50 -7.77
C ALA A 176 -23.98 3.47 -8.41
N HIS A 177 -23.62 2.45 -7.65
CA HIS A 177 -22.73 1.39 -8.13
C HIS A 177 -23.19 0.01 -7.67
N SER A 178 -22.58 -1.02 -8.27
CA SER A 178 -22.71 -2.41 -7.85
C SER A 178 -21.34 -3.09 -7.89
N GLU A 179 -21.12 -4.05 -6.98
CA GLU A 179 -19.86 -4.78 -6.84
C GLU A 179 -20.15 -6.26 -6.81
N PHE A 180 -19.68 -7.02 -7.81
CA PHE A 180 -19.98 -8.45 -7.96
C PHE A 180 -18.71 -9.28 -8.15
N ASN A 181 -18.68 -10.41 -7.47
CA ASN A 181 -17.77 -11.49 -7.81
C ASN A 181 -18.42 -12.35 -8.93
N GLU A 182 -18.03 -12.09 -10.17
CA GLU A 182 -18.55 -12.84 -11.34
C GLU A 182 -17.77 -14.13 -11.62
N HIS A 183 -16.71 -14.39 -10.83
CA HIS A 183 -15.99 -15.66 -10.91
C HIS A 183 -16.92 -16.82 -10.56
N LYS A 184 -16.73 -17.99 -11.20
CA LYS A 184 -17.66 -19.10 -11.08
C LYS A 184 -17.38 -20.02 -9.88
N ARG A 185 -16.22 -19.89 -9.24
CA ARG A 185 -15.77 -20.81 -8.18
C ARG A 185 -15.09 -20.13 -7.01
N ASP A 186 -14.28 -19.12 -7.29
CA ASP A 186 -13.37 -18.57 -6.30
C ASP A 186 -13.98 -17.36 -5.58
N THR A 187 -13.72 -17.26 -4.30
CA THR A 187 -14.08 -16.12 -3.47
C THR A 187 -13.17 -14.95 -3.76
N VAL A 188 -13.72 -13.73 -3.85
CA VAL A 188 -12.92 -12.52 -3.82
C VAL A 188 -12.75 -12.05 -2.38
N HIS A 189 -11.54 -11.56 -2.06
CA HIS A 189 -11.17 -10.97 -0.77
C HIS A 189 -10.63 -9.56 -1.01
N PHE A 190 -11.24 -8.57 -0.39
CA PHE A 190 -10.85 -7.16 -0.55
C PHE A 190 -11.13 -6.35 0.72
N LEU A 191 -10.52 -5.18 0.78
CA LEU A 191 -10.83 -4.17 1.79
C LEU A 191 -11.75 -3.12 1.18
N GLN A 192 -12.91 -2.89 1.81
CA GLN A 192 -13.80 -1.79 1.51
C GLN A 192 -13.52 -0.67 2.51
N ILE A 193 -13.05 0.49 2.01
CA ILE A 193 -12.61 1.60 2.86
C ILE A 193 -13.36 2.86 2.45
N TRP A 194 -13.84 3.62 3.47
CA TRP A 194 -14.49 4.90 3.25
C TRP A 194 -13.81 5.99 4.07
N ALA A 195 -13.60 7.14 3.46
CA ALA A 195 -13.12 8.34 4.13
C ALA A 195 -14.12 9.48 4.01
N LEU A 196 -14.13 10.34 5.02
CA LEU A 196 -14.90 11.59 5.03
C LEU A 196 -14.12 12.64 4.22
N PRO A 197 -14.70 13.20 3.14
CA PRO A 197 -14.05 14.28 2.42
C PRO A 197 -14.09 15.57 3.24
N TRP A 198 -13.16 16.48 2.96
CA TRP A 198 -13.13 17.81 3.62
C TRP A 198 -14.31 18.72 3.29
N LYS A 199 -15.05 18.44 2.23
CA LYS A 199 -16.29 19.17 1.90
C LYS A 199 -17.34 18.24 1.25
N LYS A 200 -18.60 18.58 1.41
CA LYS A 200 -19.74 17.88 0.80
C LYS A 200 -20.04 18.43 -0.60
N GLY A 201 -20.83 17.67 -1.36
CA GLY A 201 -21.32 18.09 -2.66
C GLY A 201 -20.26 18.21 -3.74
N LEU A 202 -19.14 17.47 -3.59
CA LEU A 202 -18.11 17.37 -4.62
C LEU A 202 -18.68 16.85 -5.95
N ALA A 203 -18.03 17.17 -7.05
CA ALA A 203 -18.31 16.52 -8.31
C ALA A 203 -17.92 15.03 -8.22
N PRO A 204 -18.80 14.09 -8.56
CA PRO A 204 -18.48 12.67 -8.56
C PRO A 204 -17.29 12.36 -9.47
N ARG A 205 -16.43 11.45 -9.03
CA ARG A 205 -15.24 11.00 -9.78
C ARG A 205 -15.05 9.50 -9.63
N TYR A 206 -14.32 8.93 -10.59
CA TYR A 206 -14.00 7.52 -10.61
C TYR A 206 -12.55 7.32 -11.06
N HIS A 207 -11.79 6.53 -10.31
CA HIS A 207 -10.41 6.18 -10.62
C HIS A 207 -10.20 4.68 -10.44
N THR A 208 -9.34 4.09 -11.27
CA THR A 208 -8.82 2.74 -11.09
C THR A 208 -7.32 2.74 -11.30
N ARG A 209 -6.59 1.95 -10.50
CA ARG A 209 -5.15 1.81 -10.67
C ARG A 209 -4.66 0.48 -10.13
N HIS A 210 -3.68 -0.10 -10.81
CA HIS A 210 -2.94 -1.27 -10.35
C HIS A 210 -1.70 -0.86 -9.57
N PHE A 211 -1.43 -1.56 -8.44
CA PHE A 211 -0.24 -1.40 -7.61
C PHE A 211 0.48 -2.73 -7.48
N ASP A 212 1.64 -2.80 -8.08
CA ASP A 212 2.44 -4.01 -8.25
C ASP A 212 2.98 -4.56 -6.92
N ASP A 213 2.90 -5.89 -6.74
CA ASP A 213 3.35 -6.57 -5.53
C ASP A 213 4.87 -6.46 -5.33
N GLU A 214 5.67 -6.47 -6.41
CA GLU A 214 7.12 -6.33 -6.32
C GLU A 214 7.52 -4.94 -5.83
N ALA A 215 6.75 -3.90 -6.20
CA ALA A 215 6.95 -2.57 -5.64
C ALA A 215 6.66 -2.56 -4.13
N LYS A 216 5.55 -3.19 -3.70
CA LYS A 216 5.16 -3.32 -2.28
C LYS A 216 6.14 -4.14 -1.45
N ARG A 217 6.86 -5.10 -2.04
CA ARG A 217 7.93 -5.88 -1.36
C ARG A 217 9.20 -5.08 -1.10
N ARG A 218 9.39 -3.94 -1.76
CA ARG A 218 10.53 -3.05 -1.54
C ARG A 218 10.30 -2.00 -0.45
N GLY A 219 9.03 -1.77 -0.07
CA GLY A 219 8.62 -0.78 0.92
C GLY A 219 7.16 -0.40 0.76
N PHE A 220 6.69 0.56 1.55
CA PHE A 220 5.34 1.07 1.39
C PHE A 220 5.18 1.83 0.06
N VAL A 221 4.20 1.40 -0.74
CA VAL A 221 3.74 2.11 -1.95
C VAL A 221 2.56 3.00 -1.56
N LYS A 222 2.59 4.27 -1.97
CA LYS A 222 1.47 5.20 -1.79
C LYS A 222 0.34 4.84 -2.74
N ILE A 223 -0.77 4.40 -2.19
CA ILE A 223 -1.98 4.04 -2.93
C ILE A 223 -2.85 5.27 -3.15
N LEU A 224 -3.07 6.04 -2.08
CA LEU A 224 -3.84 7.28 -2.08
C LEU A 224 -3.01 8.39 -1.44
N SER A 225 -3.16 9.61 -1.94
CA SER A 225 -2.65 10.81 -1.30
C SER A 225 -3.61 11.99 -1.55
N PRO A 226 -3.57 13.05 -0.72
CA PRO A 226 -4.44 14.20 -0.89
C PRO A 226 -4.40 14.79 -2.30
N LEU A 227 -5.50 15.36 -2.75
CA LEU A 227 -5.54 16.17 -3.96
C LEU A 227 -4.61 17.38 -3.80
N LYS A 228 -3.83 17.70 -4.84
CA LYS A 228 -3.02 18.95 -4.88
C LYS A 228 -3.89 20.17 -4.66
N GLY A 229 -3.41 21.09 -3.81
CA GLY A 229 -4.17 22.27 -3.38
C GLY A 229 -5.03 22.01 -2.14
N GLY A 230 -5.20 20.76 -1.72
CA GLY A 230 -5.92 20.41 -0.49
C GLY A 230 -7.39 20.91 -0.51
N LYS A 231 -7.90 21.26 0.66
CA LYS A 231 -9.28 21.78 0.82
C LYS A 231 -9.56 23.09 0.08
N ASP A 232 -8.51 23.85 -0.22
CA ASP A 232 -8.56 25.15 -0.90
C ASP A 232 -8.20 25.02 -2.39
N ALA A 233 -8.25 23.81 -2.95
CA ALA A 233 -7.97 23.55 -4.35
C ALA A 233 -8.81 24.43 -5.28
N THR A 234 -8.16 25.03 -6.27
CA THR A 234 -8.81 25.82 -7.31
C THR A 234 -9.68 24.93 -8.22
N ALA A 235 -10.61 25.53 -8.95
CA ALA A 235 -11.44 24.79 -9.92
C ALA A 235 -10.60 24.02 -10.97
N GLN A 236 -9.42 24.54 -11.34
CA GLN A 236 -8.52 23.86 -12.25
C GLN A 236 -7.85 22.65 -11.59
N GLN A 237 -7.34 22.78 -10.34
CA GLN A 237 -6.78 21.67 -9.59
C GLN A 237 -7.81 20.58 -9.32
N GLU A 238 -9.04 20.97 -9.01
CA GLU A 238 -10.16 20.02 -8.92
C GLU A 238 -10.41 19.30 -10.25
N LYS A 239 -10.35 20.00 -11.37
CA LYS A 239 -10.54 19.41 -12.70
C LYS A 239 -9.40 18.47 -13.07
N ASP A 240 -8.16 18.85 -12.81
CA ASP A 240 -6.97 18.09 -13.16
C ASP A 240 -6.85 16.82 -12.28
N ALA A 241 -7.41 16.87 -11.07
CA ALA A 241 -7.47 15.75 -10.12
C ALA A 241 -6.10 15.09 -9.89
N GLU A 242 -5.05 15.91 -9.71
CA GLU A 242 -3.71 15.40 -9.44
C GLU A 242 -3.50 15.13 -7.95
N PRO A 243 -2.92 13.96 -7.59
CA PRO A 243 -2.53 13.68 -6.20
C PRO A 243 -1.24 14.41 -5.82
N VAL A 244 -1.02 14.62 -4.52
CA VAL A 244 0.24 15.15 -3.99
C VAL A 244 1.42 14.22 -4.34
N VAL A 245 1.22 12.93 -4.25
CA VAL A 245 2.22 11.92 -4.63
C VAL A 245 1.91 11.39 -6.02
N GLU A 246 2.80 11.64 -6.96
CA GLU A 246 2.66 11.11 -8.32
C GLU A 246 2.51 9.58 -8.30
N GLY A 247 1.61 9.06 -9.11
CA GLY A 247 1.34 7.62 -9.19
C GLY A 247 0.35 7.09 -8.16
N SER A 248 -0.06 7.87 -7.16
CA SER A 248 -1.20 7.52 -6.29
C SER A 248 -2.54 7.96 -6.89
N ILE A 249 -3.64 7.66 -6.22
CA ILE A 249 -4.98 8.13 -6.55
C ILE A 249 -5.29 9.37 -5.68
N PRO A 250 -5.80 10.49 -6.22
CA PRO A 250 -6.14 11.67 -5.44
C PRO A 250 -7.37 11.43 -4.56
N ILE A 251 -7.35 11.93 -3.32
CA ILE A 251 -8.47 11.89 -2.39
C ILE A 251 -8.77 13.30 -1.85
N HIS A 252 -10.05 13.63 -1.68
CA HIS A 252 -10.51 14.91 -1.13
C HIS A 252 -10.54 14.92 0.40
N ALA A 253 -9.45 14.46 1.00
CA ALA A 253 -9.23 14.44 2.45
C ALA A 253 -7.74 14.59 2.74
N ASP A 254 -7.38 15.10 3.92
CA ASP A 254 -6.01 14.97 4.43
C ASP A 254 -5.79 13.53 4.91
N PHE A 255 -5.60 12.66 3.93
CA PHE A 255 -5.58 11.22 4.08
C PHE A 255 -4.60 10.58 3.09
N ALA A 256 -3.77 9.69 3.57
CA ALA A 256 -2.90 8.88 2.74
C ALA A 256 -3.08 7.39 3.06
N MET A 257 -3.06 6.56 2.04
CA MET A 257 -3.01 5.10 2.19
C MET A 257 -1.72 4.56 1.62
N GLY A 258 -1.08 3.67 2.34
CA GLY A 258 0.07 2.88 1.89
C GLY A 258 -0.18 1.39 2.04
N ALA A 259 0.41 0.60 1.13
CA ALA A 259 0.48 -0.85 1.24
C ALA A 259 1.92 -1.32 1.07
N GLY A 260 2.33 -2.29 1.90
CA GLY A 260 3.66 -2.91 1.84
C GLY A 260 3.58 -4.39 2.15
N ILE A 261 4.43 -5.20 1.50
CA ILE A 261 4.51 -6.66 1.72
C ILE A 261 5.88 -6.98 2.31
N ALA A 262 5.94 -7.14 3.62
CA ALA A 262 7.17 -7.38 4.34
C ALA A 262 7.42 -8.88 4.53
N ALA A 263 8.54 -9.40 4.01
CA ALA A 263 8.97 -10.76 4.28
C ALA A 263 9.34 -10.93 5.77
N PRO A 264 9.31 -12.16 6.32
CA PRO A 264 9.72 -12.43 7.70
C PRO A 264 11.08 -11.80 8.03
N GLY A 265 11.16 -11.08 9.15
CA GLY A 265 12.34 -10.35 9.62
C GLY A 265 12.65 -9.04 8.87
N LYS A 266 11.80 -8.61 7.95
CA LYS A 266 11.92 -7.31 7.28
C LYS A 266 11.09 -6.26 8.00
N ALA A 267 11.58 -5.03 7.95
CA ALA A 267 10.86 -3.87 8.46
C ALA A 267 10.80 -2.76 7.41
N PHE A 268 9.68 -2.04 7.40
CA PHE A 268 9.47 -0.85 6.59
C PHE A 268 9.18 0.35 7.49
N GLU A 269 9.56 1.53 7.03
CA GLU A 269 9.20 2.80 7.68
C GLU A 269 8.04 3.47 6.95
N TRP A 270 7.06 3.94 7.71
CA TRP A 270 6.07 4.90 7.26
C TRP A 270 6.41 6.27 7.83
N VAL A 271 6.64 7.24 6.96
CA VAL A 271 6.82 8.63 7.39
C VAL A 271 5.44 9.26 7.55
N VAL A 272 5.05 9.50 8.79
CA VAL A 272 3.75 10.06 9.17
C VAL A 272 3.59 11.44 8.56
N GLY A 273 2.44 11.71 7.95
CA GLY A 273 2.11 13.01 7.41
C GLY A 273 3.07 13.53 6.33
N ALA A 274 3.84 12.65 5.67
CA ALA A 274 4.76 13.07 4.59
C ALA A 274 4.06 13.81 3.45
N ASP A 275 2.79 13.46 3.21
CA ASP A 275 1.97 14.00 2.12
C ASP A 275 0.82 14.85 2.67
N ALA A 276 0.87 15.22 3.96
CA ALA A 276 -0.19 15.96 4.63
C ALA A 276 -0.36 17.38 4.05
N THR A 277 -1.60 17.79 3.93
CA THR A 277 -1.96 19.17 3.56
C THR A 277 -2.13 20.08 4.77
N GLU A 278 -2.21 19.50 5.97
CA GLU A 278 -2.33 20.22 7.25
C GLU A 278 -1.24 19.75 8.24
N GLN A 279 -0.71 20.70 9.03
CA GLN A 279 0.38 20.46 10.00
C GLN A 279 -0.13 20.19 11.41
N ASN A 280 -1.26 19.54 11.55
CA ASN A 280 -1.85 19.17 12.83
C ASN A 280 -1.31 17.82 13.33
N GLY A 281 -1.69 17.46 14.57
CA GLY A 281 -1.44 16.11 15.06
C GLY A 281 -2.06 15.07 14.14
N ARG A 282 -1.31 14.00 13.87
CA ARG A 282 -1.72 12.93 12.95
C ARG A 282 -2.30 11.74 13.70
N LYS A 283 -3.09 10.97 12.97
CA LYS A 283 -3.63 9.68 13.38
C LYS A 283 -3.26 8.65 12.32
N VAL A 284 -2.70 7.52 12.76
CA VAL A 284 -2.37 6.43 11.83
C VAL A 284 -3.09 5.17 12.26
N PHE A 285 -3.86 4.57 11.34
CA PHE A 285 -4.44 3.25 11.54
C PHE A 285 -3.64 2.24 10.72
N VAL A 286 -3.11 1.22 11.39
CA VAL A 286 -2.43 0.10 10.72
C VAL A 286 -3.36 -1.09 10.70
N HIS A 287 -3.44 -1.81 9.60
CA HIS A 287 -4.23 -3.04 9.48
C HIS A 287 -3.40 -4.16 8.86
N LEU A 288 -3.49 -5.36 9.43
CA LEU A 288 -2.92 -6.59 8.91
C LEU A 288 -4.03 -7.52 8.40
N PRO A 289 -4.31 -7.57 7.09
CA PRO A 289 -5.37 -8.41 6.52
C PRO A 289 -5.14 -9.92 6.76
N MET A 290 -6.23 -10.69 6.82
CA MET A 290 -6.22 -12.15 7.02
C MET A 290 -5.88 -12.92 5.73
N LEU A 291 -4.62 -12.99 5.34
CA LEU A 291 -4.14 -13.54 4.07
C LEU A 291 -3.39 -14.86 4.15
N LYS A 292 -2.76 -15.14 5.28
CA LYS A 292 -1.79 -16.25 5.42
C LYS A 292 -2.22 -17.32 6.43
N GLY A 293 -3.50 -17.33 6.79
CA GLY A 293 -4.07 -18.33 7.70
C GLY A 293 -3.52 -18.25 9.13
N GLY A 294 -3.24 -17.02 9.59
CA GLY A 294 -2.72 -16.74 10.93
C GLY A 294 -1.19 -16.81 11.06
N LYS A 295 -0.46 -16.94 9.94
CA LYS A 295 1.01 -17.07 9.96
C LYS A 295 1.75 -15.75 9.77
N ALA A 296 1.07 -14.72 9.24
CA ALA A 296 1.62 -13.39 9.19
C ALA A 296 1.43 -12.71 10.54
N LYS A 297 2.45 -12.01 11.00
CA LYS A 297 2.44 -11.23 12.23
C LYS A 297 3.36 -10.02 12.09
N ILE A 298 2.96 -8.88 12.65
CA ILE A 298 3.80 -7.68 12.62
C ILE A 298 3.98 -7.10 14.02
N ARG A 299 5.04 -6.32 14.18
CA ARG A 299 5.32 -5.52 15.38
C ARG A 299 5.48 -4.06 14.97
N LEU A 300 4.79 -3.17 15.68
CA LEU A 300 4.87 -1.75 15.45
C LEU A 300 5.90 -1.14 16.41
N ASP A 301 6.80 -0.33 15.84
CA ASP A 301 7.76 0.49 16.56
C ASP A 301 8.66 -0.30 17.55
N GLY A 302 8.93 -1.57 17.27
CA GLY A 302 9.70 -2.47 18.13
C GLY A 302 9.04 -2.82 19.47
N ARG A 303 7.74 -2.53 19.65
CA ARG A 303 7.02 -2.68 20.91
C ARG A 303 6.29 -4.02 20.97
N GLU A 304 6.54 -4.80 22.02
CA GLU A 304 5.86 -6.08 22.26
C GLU A 304 4.36 -5.91 22.54
N ASP A 305 3.95 -4.80 23.15
CA ASP A 305 2.54 -4.47 23.39
C ASP A 305 1.79 -4.00 22.13
N ALA A 306 2.51 -3.83 21.02
CA ALA A 306 2.00 -3.44 19.71
C ALA A 306 2.24 -4.49 18.62
N GLU A 307 2.24 -5.76 18.99
CA GLU A 307 2.22 -6.88 18.04
C GLU A 307 0.79 -7.11 17.52
N LEU A 308 0.66 -7.33 16.21
CA LEU A 308 -0.61 -7.56 15.53
C LEU A 308 -0.57 -8.91 14.81
N ASP A 309 -1.60 -9.70 15.02
CA ASP A 309 -1.90 -10.91 14.25
C ASP A 309 -2.83 -10.59 13.07
N GLU A 310 -3.00 -11.53 12.14
CA GLU A 310 -3.90 -11.33 10.99
C GLU A 310 -5.33 -10.97 11.43
N GLY A 311 -5.89 -9.96 10.78
CA GLY A 311 -7.19 -9.38 11.10
C GLY A 311 -7.14 -8.28 12.16
N ASP A 312 -6.02 -8.13 12.88
CA ASP A 312 -5.85 -7.03 13.83
C ASP A 312 -5.59 -5.70 13.10
N GLY A 313 -5.88 -4.63 13.81
CA GLY A 313 -5.41 -3.28 13.48
C GLY A 313 -4.79 -2.62 14.70
N ALA A 314 -4.30 -1.40 14.54
CA ALA A 314 -3.84 -0.56 15.64
C ALA A 314 -4.12 0.91 15.38
N PHE A 315 -4.59 1.60 16.41
CA PHE A 315 -4.69 3.05 16.45
C PHE A 315 -3.36 3.61 16.97
N VAL A 316 -2.73 4.50 16.19
CA VAL A 316 -1.50 5.21 16.55
C VAL A 316 -1.84 6.69 16.68
N GLU A 317 -1.71 7.22 17.88
CA GLU A 317 -2.05 8.59 18.24
C GLU A 317 -0.85 9.28 18.90
N GLY A 318 -0.87 10.61 18.96
CA GLY A 318 0.22 11.39 19.53
C GLY A 318 1.45 11.41 18.63
N VAL A 319 1.24 11.32 17.32
CA VAL A 319 2.25 11.40 16.26
C VAL A 319 2.08 12.67 15.44
N PHE A 320 3.17 13.12 14.81
CA PHE A 320 3.23 14.36 14.04
C PHE A 320 3.86 14.11 12.68
N ALA A 321 3.67 15.06 11.76
CA ALA A 321 4.30 14.98 10.45
C ALA A 321 5.84 14.91 10.57
N GLY A 322 6.43 13.94 9.89
CA GLY A 322 7.86 13.63 9.92
C GLY A 322 8.25 12.52 10.90
N ASP A 323 7.36 12.13 11.84
CA ASP A 323 7.59 10.95 12.67
C ASP A 323 7.68 9.69 11.81
N LYS A 324 8.44 8.70 12.27
CA LYS A 324 8.67 7.45 11.56
C LYS A 324 8.09 6.28 12.32
N LEU A 325 7.03 5.69 11.80
CA LEU A 325 6.45 4.44 12.31
C LEU A 325 7.15 3.26 11.64
N VAL A 326 7.84 2.45 12.42
CA VAL A 326 8.46 1.20 11.96
C VAL A 326 7.46 0.06 12.05
N VAL A 327 7.31 -0.68 10.96
CA VAL A 327 6.48 -1.89 10.87
C VAL A 327 7.39 -3.06 10.52
N GLU A 328 7.57 -3.99 11.45
CA GLU A 328 8.41 -5.16 11.33
C GLU A 328 7.55 -6.42 11.12
N SER A 329 7.85 -7.24 10.12
CA SER A 329 7.26 -8.58 9.96
C SER A 329 7.98 -9.57 10.87
N ILE A 330 7.25 -10.14 11.83
CA ILE A 330 7.78 -11.08 12.83
C ILE A 330 7.11 -12.46 12.77
N GLY A 331 6.23 -12.67 11.77
CA GLY A 331 5.55 -13.95 11.54
C GLY A 331 6.37 -14.93 10.73
N GLU A 332 5.75 -16.08 10.38
CA GLU A 332 6.34 -17.14 9.56
C GLU A 332 6.21 -16.84 8.05
N GLU A 333 5.20 -16.08 7.66
CA GLU A 333 4.88 -15.72 6.27
C GLU A 333 5.02 -14.21 6.04
N GLU A 334 5.10 -13.79 4.76
CA GLU A 334 5.11 -12.38 4.40
C GLU A 334 3.82 -11.69 4.87
N ALA A 335 3.94 -10.50 5.40
CA ALA A 335 2.86 -9.68 5.91
C ALA A 335 2.53 -8.55 4.91
N GLU A 336 1.34 -8.57 4.34
CA GLU A 336 0.81 -7.40 3.62
C GLU A 336 0.19 -6.43 4.62
N VAL A 337 0.75 -5.25 4.74
CA VAL A 337 0.36 -4.25 5.75
C VAL A 337 -0.25 -3.05 5.07
N ILE A 338 -1.38 -2.62 5.57
CA ILE A 338 -2.08 -1.40 5.15
C ILE A 338 -1.88 -0.32 6.19
N VAL A 339 -1.43 0.85 5.77
CA VAL A 339 -1.29 2.04 6.62
C VAL A 339 -2.23 3.13 6.11
N LEU A 340 -3.04 3.67 7.01
CA LEU A 340 -4.01 4.72 6.75
C LEU A 340 -3.66 5.89 7.67
N ASP A 341 -3.15 6.97 7.10
CA ASP A 341 -2.62 8.15 7.79
C ASP A 341 -3.54 9.35 7.52
N THR A 342 -4.06 9.96 8.55
CA THR A 342 -5.08 11.02 8.45
C THR A 342 -4.85 12.12 9.49
N ALA A 343 -5.45 13.29 9.26
CA ALA A 343 -5.49 14.38 10.24
C ALA A 343 -6.44 14.08 11.40
#